data_40f08bd6504f289cc1969c1525f9dab2
#
_entry.id   40f08bd6504f289cc1969c1525f9dab2
#
_cell.length_a   1.000
_cell.length_b   1.000
_cell.length_c   1.000
_cell.angle_alpha   90.00
_cell.angle_beta   90.00
_cell.angle_gamma   90.00
#
_symmetry.space_group_name_H-M   'P 1'
#
loop_
_entity.id
_entity.type
_entity.pdbx_description
1 polymer ?
#
loop_
_entity_poly.entity_id
_entity_poly.type
_entity_poly.pdbx_seq_one_letter_code
_entity_poly.pdbx_strand_id
1 'polypeptide(L)'
;MPAHVDAPERLPQPSAAEMDLPVVMDALSDPIRLAILHRYLVDAAGGERSCGWVGIDRPKSTLTHHFRVLREAGLLEQHLEGLTRVSRVRVEDVQQRFPGLLDLVLDWQVPAALLREGIAS
;
A
#
# COMPACT_ATOMS: atom_id res chain seq x y z
N MET A 1 30.05 -11.49 5.30
CA MET A 1 29.66 -10.69 5.84
C MET A 1 28.33 -10.54 6.29
N PRO A 2 28.02 -10.67 7.18
CA PRO A 2 26.73 -10.68 7.72
C PRO A 2 26.22 -9.38 8.24
N ALA A 3 26.79 -8.32 7.82
CA ALA A 3 26.44 -7.03 8.36
C ALA A 3 24.98 -6.66 8.14
N HIS A 4 24.36 -7.27 7.14
CA HIS A 4 22.99 -6.96 6.83
C HIS A 4 22.00 -7.95 7.42
N VAL A 5 22.44 -8.81 8.31
CA VAL A 5 21.58 -9.82 8.91
C VAL A 5 20.40 -9.20 9.64
N ASP A 6 20.62 -8.04 10.25
CA ASP A 6 19.58 -7.36 11.02
C ASP A 6 18.80 -6.36 10.20
N ALA A 7 19.17 -6.13 8.94
CA ALA A 7 18.45 -5.18 8.09
C ALA A 7 17.12 -5.75 7.62
N PRO A 8 16.07 -4.94 7.54
CA PRO A 8 14.82 -5.41 6.96
C PRO A 8 15.02 -5.86 5.54
N GLU A 9 14.38 -6.97 5.18
CA GLU A 9 14.45 -7.47 3.81
C GLU A 9 13.44 -6.72 2.95
N ARG A 10 13.95 -5.91 2.01
CA ARG A 10 13.10 -5.16 1.10
C ARG A 10 12.57 -6.06 0.00
N LEU A 11 11.25 -6.01 -0.22
CA LEU A 11 10.63 -6.76 -1.29
C LEU A 11 10.78 -6.03 -2.63
N PRO A 12 10.78 -6.74 -3.76
CA PRO A 12 10.97 -6.11 -5.08
C PRO A 12 9.91 -5.05 -5.36
N GLN A 13 10.36 -3.89 -5.83
CA GLN A 13 9.50 -2.77 -6.17
C GLN A 13 10.24 -1.85 -7.14
N PRO A 14 9.51 -1.09 -7.98
CA PRO A 14 10.16 -0.19 -8.93
C PRO A 14 10.73 1.04 -8.23
N SER A 15 11.74 1.64 -8.86
CA SER A 15 12.16 2.97 -8.47
C SER A 15 11.11 4.00 -8.90
N ALA A 16 11.22 5.22 -8.38
CA ALA A 16 10.29 6.29 -8.78
C ALA A 16 10.28 6.49 -10.29
N ALA A 17 11.45 6.47 -10.92
CA ALA A 17 11.58 6.66 -12.37
C ALA A 17 10.96 5.52 -13.18
N GLU A 18 10.86 4.33 -12.60
CA GLU A 18 10.30 3.18 -13.29
C GLU A 18 8.79 3.07 -13.16
N MET A 19 8.16 3.90 -12.34
CA MET A 19 6.72 3.88 -12.17
C MET A 19 6.04 4.30 -13.46
N ASP A 20 5.04 3.53 -13.87
CA ASP A 20 4.36 3.70 -15.15
C ASP A 20 2.87 3.97 -14.90
N LEU A 21 2.36 5.04 -15.48
CA LEU A 21 0.99 5.49 -15.21
C LEU A 21 -0.07 4.41 -15.50
N PRO A 22 -0.04 3.69 -16.64
CA PRO A 22 -1.05 2.65 -16.84
C PRO A 22 -1.04 1.56 -15.78
N VAL A 23 0.14 1.19 -15.29
CA VAL A 23 0.27 0.19 -14.23
C VAL A 23 -0.32 0.71 -12.93
N VAL A 24 -0.04 1.97 -12.61
CA VAL A 24 -0.59 2.63 -11.41
C VAL A 24 -2.11 2.72 -11.51
N MET A 25 -2.62 3.15 -12.66
CA MET A 25 -4.07 3.26 -12.87
C MET A 25 -4.76 1.90 -12.74
N ASP A 26 -4.15 0.86 -13.31
CA ASP A 26 -4.69 -0.49 -13.18
C ASP A 26 -4.72 -0.95 -11.72
N ALA A 27 -3.65 -0.70 -10.99
CA ALA A 27 -3.59 -1.05 -9.57
C ALA A 27 -4.72 -0.38 -8.79
N LEU A 28 -5.06 0.86 -9.11
CA LEU A 28 -6.08 1.62 -8.41
C LEU A 28 -7.49 1.41 -8.95
N SER A 29 -7.65 0.64 -10.02
CA SER A 29 -8.98 0.37 -10.58
C SER A 29 -9.79 -0.62 -9.75
N ASP A 30 -9.17 -1.33 -8.82
CA ASP A 30 -9.84 -2.29 -7.96
C ASP A 30 -10.20 -1.60 -6.63
N PRO A 31 -11.47 -1.67 -6.19
CA PRO A 31 -11.89 -0.95 -4.97
C PRO A 31 -11.21 -1.48 -3.70
N ILE A 32 -10.81 -2.75 -3.65
CA ILE A 32 -10.10 -3.26 -2.48
C ILE A 32 -8.70 -2.64 -2.41
N ARG A 33 -8.00 -2.59 -3.54
CA ARG A 33 -6.67 -1.96 -3.59
C ARG A 33 -6.75 -0.47 -3.27
N LEU A 34 -7.76 0.20 -3.80
CA LEU A 34 -7.96 1.61 -3.51
C LEU A 34 -8.24 1.82 -2.01
N ALA A 35 -9.03 0.95 -1.40
CA ALA A 35 -9.31 1.02 0.03
C ALA A 35 -8.05 0.78 0.88
N ILE A 36 -7.19 -0.14 0.47
CA ILE A 36 -5.93 -0.36 1.16
C ILE A 36 -5.09 0.91 1.14
N LEU A 37 -4.92 1.50 -0.03
CA LEU A 37 -4.11 2.71 -0.16
C LEU A 37 -4.70 3.86 0.68
N HIS A 38 -6.01 4.04 0.61
CA HIS A 38 -6.72 5.07 1.38
C HIS A 38 -6.48 4.88 2.89
N ARG A 39 -6.61 3.65 3.37
CA ARG A 39 -6.42 3.33 4.78
C ARG A 39 -5.02 3.74 5.26
N TYR A 40 -4.00 3.40 4.48
CA TYR A 40 -2.62 3.75 4.83
C TYR A 40 -2.38 5.26 4.76
N LEU A 41 -2.99 5.95 3.80
CA LEU A 41 -2.84 7.41 3.70
C LEU A 41 -3.48 8.12 4.89
N VAL A 42 -4.68 7.72 5.28
CA VAL A 42 -5.44 8.43 6.29
C VAL A 42 -5.00 8.02 7.69
N ASP A 43 -5.00 6.71 7.96
CA ASP A 43 -4.87 6.24 9.35
C ASP A 43 -3.44 5.93 9.76
N ALA A 44 -2.56 5.66 8.81
CA ALA A 44 -1.13 5.52 9.09
C ALA A 44 -0.38 6.83 8.87
N ALA A 45 -1.02 7.82 8.24
CA ALA A 45 -0.46 9.17 8.04
C ALA A 45 0.95 9.14 7.45
N GLY A 46 1.17 8.27 6.46
CA GLY A 46 2.48 8.13 5.81
C GLY A 46 3.45 7.24 6.56
N GLY A 47 3.08 6.71 7.72
CA GLY A 47 3.93 5.80 8.48
C GLY A 47 3.75 4.35 8.07
N GLU A 48 4.53 3.49 8.71
CA GLU A 48 4.50 2.05 8.46
C GLU A 48 3.46 1.35 9.31
N ARG A 49 2.82 0.34 8.72
CA ARG A 49 1.94 -0.57 9.45
C ARG A 49 2.06 -1.97 8.84
N SER A 50 1.86 -2.99 9.67
CA SER A 50 1.81 -4.35 9.14
C SER A 50 0.63 -4.51 8.20
N CYS A 51 0.72 -5.46 7.26
CA CYS A 51 -0.37 -5.69 6.33
C CYS A 51 -1.64 -6.16 7.04
N GLY A 52 -1.50 -6.90 8.15
CA GLY A 52 -2.65 -7.35 8.92
C GLY A 52 -3.43 -6.24 9.59
N TRP A 53 -2.83 -5.07 9.76
CA TRP A 53 -3.46 -3.91 10.38
C TRP A 53 -4.58 -3.31 9.53
N VAL A 54 -4.58 -3.56 8.22
CA VAL A 54 -5.37 -2.76 7.27
C VAL A 54 -6.89 -2.78 7.51
N GLY A 55 -7.41 -3.82 8.13
CA GLY A 55 -8.84 -3.86 8.50
C GLY A 55 -9.82 -4.02 7.34
N ILE A 56 -9.36 -4.53 6.21
CA ILE A 56 -10.23 -4.84 5.06
C ILE A 56 -10.78 -6.24 5.23
N ASP A 57 -12.09 -6.39 5.05
CA ASP A 57 -12.79 -7.65 5.28
C ASP A 57 -12.66 -8.58 4.07
N ARG A 58 -11.50 -9.17 3.92
CA ARG A 58 -11.19 -10.14 2.85
C ARG A 58 -10.20 -11.16 3.38
N PRO A 59 -10.15 -12.37 2.78
CA PRO A 59 -9.17 -13.38 3.18
C PRO A 59 -7.74 -12.90 3.04
N LYS A 60 -6.87 -13.40 3.90
CA LYS A 60 -5.47 -13.00 3.93
C LYS A 60 -4.78 -13.21 2.58
N SER A 61 -5.06 -14.32 1.90
CA SER A 61 -4.45 -14.59 0.59
C SER A 61 -4.85 -13.57 -0.46
N THR A 62 -6.11 -13.14 -0.43
CA THR A 62 -6.60 -12.10 -1.32
C THR A 62 -5.89 -10.78 -1.05
N LEU A 63 -5.77 -10.40 0.23
CA LEU A 63 -5.09 -9.16 0.60
C LEU A 63 -3.61 -9.21 0.24
N THR A 64 -2.95 -10.35 0.44
CA THR A 64 -1.54 -10.48 0.07
C THR A 64 -1.33 -10.20 -1.42
N HIS A 65 -2.22 -10.72 -2.27
CA HIS A 65 -2.17 -10.44 -3.70
C HIS A 65 -2.34 -8.95 -3.99
N HIS A 66 -3.31 -8.30 -3.36
CA HIS A 66 -3.56 -6.88 -3.58
C HIS A 66 -2.40 -6.00 -3.10
N PHE A 67 -1.80 -6.33 -1.97
CA PHE A 67 -0.61 -5.63 -1.50
C PHE A 67 0.54 -5.76 -2.50
N ARG A 68 0.71 -6.96 -3.08
CA ARG A 68 1.75 -7.17 -4.08
C ARG A 68 1.53 -6.31 -5.33
N VAL A 69 0.29 -6.24 -5.81
CA VAL A 69 -0.02 -5.41 -6.98
C VAL A 69 0.31 -3.93 -6.70
N LEU A 70 -0.05 -3.44 -5.52
CA LEU A 70 0.25 -2.05 -5.13
C LEU A 70 1.76 -1.82 -5.03
N ARG A 71 2.49 -2.76 -4.46
CA ARG A 71 3.95 -2.67 -4.35
C ARG A 71 4.62 -2.66 -5.73
N GLU A 72 4.21 -3.58 -6.61
CA GLU A 72 4.80 -3.69 -7.94
C GLU A 72 4.48 -2.49 -8.82
N ALA A 73 3.38 -1.79 -8.54
CA ALA A 73 3.06 -0.54 -9.21
C ALA A 73 3.87 0.65 -8.67
N GLY A 74 4.50 0.49 -7.50
CA GLY A 74 5.29 1.55 -6.89
C GLY A 74 4.53 2.41 -5.88
N LEU A 75 3.29 2.06 -5.58
CA LEU A 75 2.46 2.85 -4.66
C LEU A 75 2.79 2.57 -3.20
N LEU A 76 3.19 1.34 -2.88
CA LEU A 76 3.59 0.92 -1.56
C LEU A 76 5.03 0.44 -1.56
N GLU A 77 5.73 0.76 -0.49
CA GLU A 77 6.98 0.10 -0.15
C GLU A 77 6.65 -0.99 0.84
N GLN A 78 7.24 -2.16 0.66
CA GLN A 78 7.08 -3.27 1.60
C GLN A 78 8.42 -3.87 1.95
N HIS A 79 8.55 -4.30 3.20
CA HIS A 79 9.71 -5.06 3.64
C HIS A 79 9.29 -6.08 4.70
N LEU A 80 10.16 -7.03 4.96
CA LEU A 80 9.93 -8.04 5.99
C LEU A 80 10.67 -7.64 7.27
N GLU A 81 9.95 -7.70 8.39
CA GLU A 81 10.55 -7.61 9.72
C GLU A 81 10.28 -8.95 10.40
N GLY A 82 11.27 -9.85 10.35
CA GLY A 82 11.03 -11.24 10.69
C GLY A 82 10.08 -11.86 9.69
N LEU A 83 8.96 -12.37 10.18
CA LEU A 83 7.92 -12.95 9.33
C LEU A 83 6.79 -11.98 9.03
N THR A 84 6.89 -10.73 9.50
CA THR A 84 5.83 -9.74 9.34
C THR A 84 6.13 -8.86 8.14
N ARG A 85 5.14 -8.72 7.26
CA ARG A 85 5.22 -7.77 6.15
C ARG A 85 4.74 -6.41 6.64
N VAL A 86 5.56 -5.40 6.40
CA VAL A 86 5.30 -4.02 6.80
C VAL A 86 5.25 -3.16 5.55
N SER A 87 4.26 -2.29 5.48
CA SER A 87 4.02 -1.45 4.30
C SER A 87 3.89 0.01 4.68
N ARG A 88 4.25 0.89 3.75
CA ARG A 88 3.92 2.31 3.81
C ARG A 88 3.67 2.84 2.41
N VAL A 89 2.90 3.92 2.30
CA VAL A 89 2.70 4.58 1.00
C VAL A 89 3.95 5.38 0.66
N ARG A 90 4.37 5.29 -0.59
CA ARG A 90 5.51 6.07 -1.09
C ARG A 90 5.05 7.47 -1.47
N VAL A 91 4.67 8.26 -0.48
CA VAL A 91 4.01 9.55 -0.66
C VAL A 91 4.84 10.50 -1.54
N GLU A 92 6.12 10.67 -1.21
CA GLU A 92 6.98 11.62 -1.92
C GLU A 92 7.15 11.22 -3.38
N ASP A 93 7.41 9.93 -3.63
CA ASP A 93 7.62 9.43 -4.98
C ASP A 93 6.36 9.56 -5.83
N VAL A 94 5.22 9.21 -5.26
CA VAL A 94 3.95 9.27 -5.98
C VAL A 94 3.57 10.73 -6.27
N GLN A 95 3.74 11.62 -5.29
CA GLN A 95 3.43 13.03 -5.51
C GLN A 95 4.34 13.65 -6.55
N GLN A 96 5.60 13.25 -6.59
CA GLN A 96 6.53 13.77 -7.56
C GLN A 96 6.21 13.28 -8.97
N ARG A 97 5.90 11.99 -9.11
CA ARG A 97 5.62 11.38 -10.43
C ARG A 97 4.22 11.67 -10.94
N PHE A 98 3.23 11.68 -10.05
CA PHE A 98 1.82 11.81 -10.42
C PHE A 98 1.14 12.83 -9.50
N PRO A 99 1.45 14.13 -9.68
CA PRO A 99 0.86 15.16 -8.82
C PRO A 99 -0.67 15.11 -8.83
N GLY A 100 -1.29 15.17 -7.65
CA GLY A 100 -2.74 15.14 -7.50
C GLY A 100 -3.36 13.77 -7.37
N LEU A 101 -2.62 12.70 -7.67
CA LEU A 101 -3.17 11.35 -7.60
C LEU A 101 -3.60 10.98 -6.18
N LEU A 102 -2.75 11.23 -5.19
CA LEU A 102 -3.08 10.89 -3.81
C LEU A 102 -4.25 11.73 -3.28
N ASP A 103 -4.42 12.96 -3.77
CA ASP A 103 -5.56 13.78 -3.40
C ASP A 103 -6.87 13.14 -3.87
N LEU A 104 -6.88 12.55 -5.07
CA LEU A 104 -8.04 11.83 -5.55
C LEU A 104 -8.37 10.62 -4.67
N VAL A 105 -7.34 9.91 -4.23
CA VAL A 105 -7.53 8.77 -3.33
C VAL A 105 -8.11 9.23 -2.00
N LEU A 106 -7.61 10.34 -1.47
CA LEU A 106 -8.09 10.88 -0.19
C LEU A 106 -9.55 11.33 -0.27
N ASP A 107 -9.98 11.83 -1.43
CA ASP A 107 -11.35 12.29 -1.61
C ASP A 107 -12.35 11.14 -1.78
N TRP A 108 -11.87 9.96 -2.08
CA TRP A 108 -12.74 8.81 -2.28
C TRP A 108 -13.23 8.26 -0.94
N GLN A 109 -14.52 7.94 -0.88
CA GLN A 109 -15.12 7.36 0.32
C GLN A 109 -15.09 5.84 0.24
N VAL A 110 -14.40 5.21 1.20
CA VAL A 110 -14.30 3.76 1.24
C VAL A 110 -15.67 3.17 1.58
N PRO A 111 -16.22 2.26 0.74
CA PRO A 111 -17.46 1.60 1.08
C PRO A 111 -17.38 0.86 2.40
N ALA A 112 -18.34 1.07 3.28
CA ALA A 112 -18.34 0.45 4.60
C ALA A 112 -18.30 -1.08 4.51
N ALA A 113 -18.88 -1.65 3.45
CA ALA A 113 -18.91 -3.11 3.26
C ALA A 113 -17.52 -3.72 3.08
N LEU A 114 -16.50 -2.92 2.74
CA LEU A 114 -15.13 -3.42 2.59
C LEU A 114 -14.39 -3.47 3.92
N LEU A 115 -14.90 -2.83 4.94
CA LEU A 115 -14.19 -2.69 6.22
C LEU A 115 -14.65 -3.76 7.21
N ARG A 116 -13.73 -4.19 8.07
CA ARG A 116 -14.10 -5.04 9.19
C ARG A 116 -14.99 -4.27 10.14
N GLU A 117 -15.88 -5.01 10.79
CA GLU A 117 -16.73 -4.43 11.81
C GLU A 117 -15.87 -3.79 12.90
N GLY A 118 -16.26 -2.57 13.30
CA GLY A 118 -15.52 -1.85 14.32
C GLY A 118 -14.40 -0.95 13.80
N ILE A 119 -14.10 -0.99 12.48
CA ILE A 119 -13.14 -0.09 11.90
C ILE A 119 -13.82 1.23 11.56
N ALA A 120 -13.25 2.33 12.05
CA ALA A 120 -13.75 3.67 11.72
C ALA A 120 -13.37 4.01 10.27
N SER A 121 -14.33 4.53 9.53
CA SER A 121 -14.10 4.90 8.13
C SER A 121 -13.92 6.41 7.98
#